data_0b92eccb6b11166156ae796f0159344e
#
_entry.id   0b92eccb6b11166156ae796f0159344e
#
_cell.length_a   1.000
_cell.length_b   1.000
_cell.length_c   1.000
_cell.angle_alpha   90.00
_cell.angle_beta   90.00
_cell.angle_gamma   90.00
#
_symmetry.space_group_name_H-M   'P 1'
#
loop_
_entity.id
_entity.type
_entity.pdbx_description
1 polymer ?
#
loop_
_entity_poly.entity_id
_entity_poly.type
_entity_poly.pdbx_seq_one_letter_code
_entity_poly.pdbx_strand_id
1 'polypeptide(L)'
;MANASETNVGPMAPRVCVVGSVNMDLTFVVDALPRPGETVLAASLTRTPGGKGANQAVAAARAGAQVQFSGAFGDDPAAAQLRAHLRANAVGLDRTVTVPGPSGTAIIVVDASAENTVLVAPGANAHLTPVPSAVANCDVLLTQLEIPVATALAAARAAQSADAVVMVNASPAGQDRSSLQDLAAIADVVIANEHEANDWPSPPTHFVITLGVRGARYVGADGVFEVPAPTVTPVDTAGAGDVFAGVLAANWPRNPGSPAERLRALRRACAAGALATLVSGAGDGAPAAAAIDAALRANRHNGS
;
A
#
# COMPACT_ATOMS: atom_id res chain seq x y z
N MET A 1 49.19 -4.70 -20.17
CA MET A 1 47.82 -4.76 -20.59
C MET A 1 46.98 -5.18 -19.36
N ALA A 2 46.42 -4.22 -18.67
CA ALA A 2 45.59 -4.49 -17.48
C ALA A 2 44.14 -4.65 -17.91
N ASN A 3 43.59 -5.84 -17.69
CA ASN A 3 42.18 -6.13 -17.88
C ASN A 3 41.37 -5.36 -16.82
N ALA A 4 40.63 -4.35 -17.24
CA ALA A 4 39.59 -3.75 -16.41
C ALA A 4 38.46 -4.78 -16.28
N SER A 5 38.31 -5.35 -15.09
CA SER A 5 37.15 -6.14 -14.73
C SER A 5 35.96 -5.20 -14.71
N GLU A 6 35.07 -5.27 -15.70
CA GLU A 6 33.74 -4.70 -15.65
C GLU A 6 33.01 -5.37 -14.49
N THR A 7 32.88 -4.65 -13.39
CA THR A 7 31.97 -5.03 -12.31
C THR A 7 30.56 -4.96 -12.85
N ASN A 8 29.98 -6.11 -13.12
CA ASN A 8 28.57 -6.27 -13.49
C ASN A 8 27.73 -5.85 -12.27
N VAL A 9 27.43 -4.55 -12.16
CA VAL A 9 26.51 -4.01 -11.17
C VAL A 9 25.12 -4.45 -11.63
N GLY A 10 24.59 -5.49 -11.01
CA GLY A 10 23.21 -5.92 -11.21
C GLY A 10 22.25 -4.73 -11.06
N PRO A 11 21.03 -4.83 -11.63
CA PRO A 11 20.07 -3.73 -11.54
C PRO A 11 19.87 -3.33 -10.08
N MET A 12 20.08 -2.04 -9.78
CA MET A 12 19.88 -1.49 -8.44
C MET A 12 18.42 -1.71 -8.00
N ALA A 13 18.23 -2.10 -6.73
CA ALA A 13 16.90 -2.24 -6.17
C ALA A 13 16.10 -0.92 -6.32
N PRO A 14 14.83 -0.98 -6.72
CA PRO A 14 13.99 0.21 -6.87
C PRO A 14 13.84 0.92 -5.52
N ARG A 15 13.87 2.25 -5.54
CA ARG A 15 13.72 3.09 -4.36
C ARG A 15 12.28 3.59 -4.30
N VAL A 16 11.56 3.16 -3.26
CA VAL A 16 10.16 3.55 -3.04
C VAL A 16 10.08 4.46 -1.82
N CYS A 17 9.54 5.65 -1.99
CA CYS A 17 9.14 6.50 -0.88
C CYS A 17 7.64 6.32 -0.63
N VAL A 18 7.28 5.92 0.59
CA VAL A 18 5.88 5.83 1.00
C VAL A 18 5.58 6.99 1.94
N VAL A 19 4.65 7.86 1.54
CA VAL A 19 4.13 8.95 2.37
C VAL A 19 2.71 8.58 2.76
N GLY A 20 2.46 8.26 4.04
CA GLY A 20 1.17 7.69 4.41
C GLY A 20 0.96 7.45 5.89
N SER A 21 -0.16 6.78 6.16
CA SER A 21 -0.65 6.46 7.50
C SER A 21 0.09 5.29 8.15
N VAL A 22 0.09 5.30 9.47
CA VAL A 22 0.47 4.18 10.32
C VAL A 22 -0.49 4.10 11.50
N ASN A 23 -1.07 2.92 11.75
CA ASN A 23 -2.09 2.70 12.78
C ASN A 23 -1.71 1.53 13.69
N MET A 24 -2.18 1.59 14.92
CA MET A 24 -2.34 0.39 15.75
C MET A 24 -3.75 -0.15 15.51
N ASP A 25 -3.86 -1.32 14.92
CA ASP A 25 -5.13 -1.98 14.64
C ASP A 25 -5.56 -2.79 15.87
N LEU A 26 -6.78 -2.53 16.34
CA LEU A 26 -7.43 -3.18 17.47
C LEU A 26 -8.56 -4.05 16.94
N THR A 27 -8.33 -5.36 16.84
CA THR A 27 -9.33 -6.31 16.33
C THR A 27 -10.07 -6.95 17.47
N PHE A 28 -11.38 -6.73 17.53
CA PHE A 28 -12.32 -7.35 18.46
C PHE A 28 -13.10 -8.46 17.75
N VAL A 29 -13.09 -9.65 18.30
CA VAL A 29 -13.93 -10.76 17.82
C VAL A 29 -15.19 -10.82 18.66
N VAL A 30 -16.35 -10.79 18.02
CA VAL A 30 -17.68 -10.83 18.65
C VAL A 30 -18.54 -11.91 18.01
N ASP A 31 -19.61 -12.33 18.68
CA ASP A 31 -20.57 -13.28 18.10
C ASP A 31 -21.40 -12.64 16.98
N ALA A 32 -21.78 -11.37 17.16
CA ALA A 32 -22.49 -10.57 16.17
C ALA A 32 -22.10 -9.09 16.31
N LEU A 33 -22.15 -8.34 15.20
CA LEU A 33 -21.89 -6.89 15.22
C LEU A 33 -22.93 -6.18 16.10
N PRO A 34 -22.51 -5.26 17.01
CA PRO A 34 -23.43 -4.55 17.91
C PRO A 34 -24.35 -3.61 17.12
N ARG A 35 -25.63 -3.57 17.54
CA ARG A 35 -26.60 -2.60 17.05
C ARG A 35 -26.50 -1.30 17.84
N PRO A 36 -27.04 -0.17 17.33
CA PRO A 36 -27.10 1.06 18.07
C PRO A 36 -27.75 0.88 19.47
N GLY A 37 -27.04 1.28 20.52
CA GLY A 37 -27.46 1.15 21.92
C GLY A 37 -27.17 -0.21 22.56
N GLU A 38 -26.60 -1.17 21.85
CA GLU A 38 -26.23 -2.49 22.36
C GLU A 38 -24.83 -2.50 22.94
N THR A 39 -24.65 -3.25 24.05
CA THR A 39 -23.33 -3.57 24.61
C THR A 39 -23.06 -5.04 24.42
N VAL A 40 -22.01 -5.39 23.68
CA VAL A 40 -21.58 -6.78 23.47
C VAL A 40 -20.23 -7.04 24.15
N LEU A 41 -20.02 -8.28 24.59
CA LEU A 41 -18.73 -8.73 25.10
C LEU A 41 -17.93 -9.35 23.97
N ALA A 42 -16.71 -8.86 23.77
CA ALA A 42 -15.80 -9.45 22.79
C ALA A 42 -15.15 -10.73 23.34
N ALA A 43 -15.05 -11.74 22.52
CA ALA A 43 -14.36 -12.98 22.85
C ALA A 43 -12.83 -12.78 22.93
N SER A 44 -12.28 -11.84 22.15
CA SER A 44 -10.85 -11.53 22.15
C SER A 44 -10.58 -10.11 21.67
N LEU A 45 -9.40 -9.61 22.05
CA LEU A 45 -8.80 -8.38 21.53
C LEU A 45 -7.38 -8.67 21.09
N THR A 46 -7.09 -8.39 19.82
CA THR A 46 -5.74 -8.45 19.25
C THR A 46 -5.26 -7.04 18.90
N ARG A 47 -3.96 -6.79 19.07
CA ARG A 47 -3.30 -5.54 18.67
C ARG A 47 -2.23 -5.85 17.65
N THR A 48 -2.33 -5.26 16.46
CA THR A 48 -1.38 -5.47 15.37
C THR A 48 -0.98 -4.15 14.72
N PRO A 49 0.28 -3.99 14.31
CA PRO A 49 0.67 -2.88 13.45
C PRO A 49 -0.11 -2.90 12.13
N GLY A 50 -0.57 -1.73 11.69
CA GLY A 50 -1.35 -1.55 10.49
C GLY A 50 -1.27 -0.11 9.96
N GLY A 51 -2.30 0.30 9.23
CA GLY A 51 -2.37 1.54 8.47
C GLY A 51 -1.86 1.35 7.04
N LYS A 52 -2.61 1.89 6.07
CA LYS A 52 -2.35 1.66 4.63
C LYS A 52 -0.91 1.98 4.23
N GLY A 53 -0.38 3.13 4.66
CA GLY A 53 0.99 3.53 4.34
C GLY A 53 2.02 2.55 4.90
N ALA A 54 1.89 2.15 6.16
CA ALA A 54 2.80 1.20 6.78
C ALA A 54 2.74 -0.19 6.13
N ASN A 55 1.53 -0.71 5.87
CA ASN A 55 1.33 -1.99 5.19
C ASN A 55 1.94 -1.99 3.78
N GLN A 56 1.73 -0.93 3.01
CA GLN A 56 2.29 -0.76 1.67
C GLN A 56 3.81 -0.65 1.68
N ALA A 57 4.38 0.03 2.69
CA ALA A 57 5.83 0.13 2.87
C ALA A 57 6.46 -1.24 3.17
N VAL A 58 5.84 -2.03 4.07
CA VAL A 58 6.27 -3.40 4.38
C VAL A 58 6.19 -4.29 3.14
N ALA A 59 5.08 -4.22 2.38
CA ALA A 59 4.90 -5.01 1.17
C ALA A 59 5.94 -4.67 0.10
N ALA A 60 6.24 -3.39 -0.11
CA ALA A 60 7.25 -2.95 -1.05
C ALA A 60 8.67 -3.43 -0.65
N ALA A 61 9.01 -3.35 0.65
CA ALA A 61 10.30 -3.80 1.16
C ALA A 61 10.46 -5.32 1.00
N ARG A 62 9.46 -6.12 1.36
CA ARG A 62 9.46 -7.58 1.19
C ARG A 62 9.51 -8.00 -0.29
N ALA A 63 8.99 -7.17 -1.19
CA ALA A 63 9.10 -7.36 -2.64
C ALA A 63 10.49 -7.00 -3.22
N GLY A 64 11.41 -6.50 -2.39
CA GLY A 64 12.80 -6.23 -2.74
C GLY A 64 13.15 -4.77 -3.03
N ALA A 65 12.26 -3.82 -2.75
CA ALA A 65 12.55 -2.39 -2.86
C ALA A 65 13.35 -1.86 -1.66
N GLN A 66 14.13 -0.82 -1.88
CA GLN A 66 14.65 0.05 -0.82
C GLN A 66 13.54 1.05 -0.44
N VAL A 67 12.99 0.92 0.76
CA VAL A 67 11.82 1.70 1.17
C VAL A 67 12.18 2.73 2.22
N GLN A 68 11.75 3.97 1.98
CA GLN A 68 11.75 5.04 2.96
C GLN A 68 10.30 5.41 3.28
N PHE A 69 9.92 5.32 4.54
CA PHE A 69 8.60 5.69 5.02
C PHE A 69 8.61 7.10 5.60
N SER A 70 7.63 7.92 5.24
CA SER A 70 7.33 9.22 5.83
C SER A 70 5.91 9.19 6.37
N GLY A 71 5.78 9.28 7.68
CA GLY A 71 4.52 9.23 8.41
C GLY A 71 4.66 9.88 9.77
N ALA A 72 3.53 10.10 10.44
CA ALA A 72 3.47 10.68 11.77
C ALA A 72 3.14 9.61 12.82
N PHE A 73 3.88 9.60 13.91
CA PHE A 73 3.62 8.79 15.10
C PHE A 73 3.22 9.69 16.26
N GLY A 74 2.39 9.19 17.14
CA GLY A 74 2.13 9.85 18.43
C GLY A 74 3.32 9.75 19.38
N ASP A 75 3.17 10.36 20.55
CA ASP A 75 4.09 10.23 21.68
C ASP A 75 3.61 9.17 22.70
N ASP A 76 3.00 8.10 22.20
CA ASP A 76 2.33 7.03 22.93
C ASP A 76 3.09 5.69 22.86
N PRO A 77 2.72 4.69 23.69
CA PRO A 77 3.35 3.36 23.65
C PRO A 77 3.19 2.62 22.31
N ALA A 78 2.13 2.91 21.54
CA ALA A 78 1.91 2.30 20.23
C ALA A 78 3.01 2.72 19.24
N ALA A 79 3.47 3.96 19.29
CA ALA A 79 4.52 4.49 18.41
C ALA A 79 5.81 3.64 18.45
N ALA A 80 6.21 3.14 19.62
CA ALA A 80 7.40 2.30 19.74
C ALA A 80 7.23 0.96 19.03
N GLN A 81 6.07 0.31 19.16
CA GLN A 81 5.74 -0.96 18.52
C GLN A 81 5.66 -0.82 17.01
N LEU A 82 4.98 0.24 16.51
CA LEU A 82 4.84 0.55 15.10
C LEU A 82 6.21 0.79 14.43
N ARG A 83 7.08 1.57 15.07
CA ARG A 83 8.45 1.80 14.58
C ARG A 83 9.29 0.51 14.58
N ALA A 84 9.16 -0.33 15.60
CA ALA A 84 9.86 -1.60 15.68
C ALA A 84 9.43 -2.55 14.56
N HIS A 85 8.13 -2.63 14.28
CA HIS A 85 7.57 -3.44 13.19
C HIS A 85 8.12 -2.99 11.82
N LEU A 86 8.09 -1.70 11.52
CA LEU A 86 8.60 -1.17 10.26
C LEU A 86 10.11 -1.44 10.08
N ARG A 87 10.91 -1.21 11.14
CA ARG A 87 12.36 -1.52 11.11
C ARG A 87 12.64 -3.01 10.91
N ALA A 88 11.87 -3.89 11.56
CA ALA A 88 12.01 -5.34 11.40
C ALA A 88 11.74 -5.80 9.96
N ASN A 89 10.97 -5.01 9.19
CA ASN A 89 10.72 -5.22 7.77
C ASN A 89 11.63 -4.39 6.84
N ALA A 90 12.78 -3.94 7.35
CA ALA A 90 13.79 -3.17 6.60
C ALA A 90 13.26 -1.86 5.97
N VAL A 91 12.24 -1.24 6.58
CA VAL A 91 11.71 0.07 6.18
C VAL A 91 12.49 1.17 6.88
N GLY A 92 13.06 2.10 6.11
CA GLY A 92 13.75 3.29 6.64
C GLY A 92 12.76 4.29 7.23
N LEU A 93 13.11 4.87 8.41
CA LEU A 93 12.23 5.77 9.19
C LEU A 93 12.80 7.18 9.38
N ASP A 94 13.85 7.54 8.66
CA ASP A 94 14.55 8.82 8.84
C ASP A 94 13.68 10.05 8.47
N ARG A 95 12.56 9.81 7.80
CA ARG A 95 11.62 10.82 7.31
C ARG A 95 10.31 10.85 8.10
N THR A 96 10.28 10.19 9.26
CA THR A 96 9.10 10.16 10.12
C THR A 96 9.14 11.29 11.15
N VAL A 97 7.95 11.74 11.57
CA VAL A 97 7.80 12.74 12.62
C VAL A 97 7.09 12.14 13.85
N THR A 98 7.34 12.75 15.02
CA THR A 98 6.55 12.49 16.23
C THR A 98 5.75 13.74 16.53
N VAL A 99 4.45 13.58 16.77
CA VAL A 99 3.56 14.67 17.14
C VAL A 99 2.92 14.38 18.51
N PRO A 100 2.55 15.38 19.28
CA PRO A 100 1.86 15.15 20.56
C PRO A 100 0.52 14.43 20.37
N GLY A 101 0.20 13.52 21.28
CA GLY A 101 -1.06 12.77 21.28
C GLY A 101 -0.93 11.35 20.73
N PRO A 102 -2.06 10.65 20.53
CA PRO A 102 -2.07 9.23 20.16
C PRO A 102 -1.63 9.00 18.69
N SER A 103 -0.97 7.89 18.46
CA SER A 103 -0.78 7.34 17.12
C SER A 103 -2.13 7.03 16.44
N GLY A 104 -2.16 6.90 15.13
CA GLY A 104 -3.35 6.43 14.41
C GLY A 104 -3.82 5.08 14.96
N THR A 105 -5.13 4.89 15.01
CA THR A 105 -5.74 3.65 15.54
C THR A 105 -6.90 3.24 14.65
N ALA A 106 -6.96 1.96 14.26
CA ALA A 106 -8.15 1.38 13.67
C ALA A 106 -8.81 0.42 14.65
N ILE A 107 -10.12 0.53 14.82
CA ILE A 107 -10.94 -0.42 15.57
C ILE A 107 -11.65 -1.29 14.54
N ILE A 108 -11.40 -2.59 14.60
CA ILE A 108 -11.96 -3.58 13.69
C ILE A 108 -12.80 -4.53 14.54
N VAL A 109 -14.10 -4.57 14.29
CA VAL A 109 -15.01 -5.51 14.95
C VAL A 109 -15.37 -6.57 13.91
N VAL A 110 -15.08 -7.82 14.23
CA VAL A 110 -15.31 -8.98 13.31
C VAL A 110 -16.28 -9.94 14.00
N ASP A 111 -17.33 -10.34 13.30
CA ASP A 111 -18.31 -11.30 13.81
C ASP A 111 -18.02 -12.74 13.37
N ALA A 112 -18.85 -13.67 13.85
CA ALA A 112 -18.71 -15.11 13.56
C ALA A 112 -18.92 -15.46 12.07
N SER A 113 -19.54 -14.57 11.27
CA SER A 113 -19.69 -14.73 9.81
C SER A 113 -18.53 -14.11 9.01
N ALA A 114 -17.53 -13.59 9.70
CA ALA A 114 -16.41 -12.83 9.14
C ALA A 114 -16.83 -11.49 8.50
N GLU A 115 -18.04 -10.98 8.80
CA GLU A 115 -18.39 -9.59 8.51
C GLU A 115 -17.63 -8.66 9.47
N ASN A 116 -17.24 -7.49 8.97
CA ASN A 116 -16.51 -6.54 9.79
C ASN A 116 -17.04 -5.12 9.68
N THR A 117 -16.76 -4.35 10.74
CA THR A 117 -16.92 -2.90 10.76
C THR A 117 -15.62 -2.29 11.22
N VAL A 118 -15.15 -1.27 10.48
CA VAL A 118 -13.88 -0.60 10.75
C VAL A 118 -14.13 0.88 11.06
N LEU A 119 -13.59 1.34 12.19
CA LEU A 119 -13.52 2.76 12.53
C LEU A 119 -12.06 3.17 12.61
N VAL A 120 -11.70 4.26 11.93
CA VAL A 120 -10.35 4.81 11.97
C VAL A 120 -10.35 6.12 12.75
N ALA A 121 -9.54 6.18 13.82
CA ALA A 121 -9.17 7.41 14.49
C ALA A 121 -7.79 7.84 13.93
N PRO A 122 -7.72 8.92 13.14
CA PRO A 122 -6.48 9.30 12.45
C PRO A 122 -5.32 9.59 13.40
N GLY A 123 -5.59 10.15 14.59
CA GLY A 123 -4.54 10.50 15.54
C GLY A 123 -3.42 11.31 14.90
N ALA A 124 -2.19 10.88 15.10
CA ALA A 124 -0.99 11.50 14.55
C ALA A 124 -1.03 11.66 13.01
N ASN A 125 -1.68 10.74 12.28
CA ASN A 125 -1.75 10.81 10.81
C ASN A 125 -2.43 12.09 10.31
N ALA A 126 -3.42 12.62 11.06
CA ALA A 126 -4.10 13.88 10.72
C ALA A 126 -3.19 15.11 10.80
N HIS A 127 -2.06 14.98 11.49
CA HIS A 127 -1.09 16.06 11.70
C HIS A 127 0.19 15.87 10.89
N LEU A 128 0.22 14.91 9.98
CA LEU A 128 1.36 14.73 9.08
C LEU A 128 1.48 15.95 8.18
N THR A 129 2.55 16.70 8.39
CA THR A 129 2.89 17.87 7.55
C THR A 129 3.80 17.46 6.40
N PRO A 130 3.74 18.20 5.26
CA PRO A 130 4.60 17.92 4.13
C PRO A 130 6.08 18.03 4.50
N VAL A 131 6.87 17.01 4.20
CA VAL A 131 8.32 17.05 4.34
C VAL A 131 8.92 16.93 2.92
N PRO A 132 9.30 18.03 2.25
CA PRO A 132 9.80 18.01 0.88
C PRO A 132 10.96 17.04 0.66
N SER A 133 11.84 16.90 1.65
CA SER A 133 12.95 15.91 1.62
C SER A 133 12.49 14.46 1.75
N ALA A 134 11.22 14.19 2.09
CA ALA A 134 10.70 12.83 2.25
C ALA A 134 10.77 12.00 0.97
N VAL A 135 10.69 12.66 -0.19
CA VAL A 135 10.71 12.03 -1.52
C VAL A 135 12.03 12.23 -2.27
N ALA A 136 13.06 12.77 -1.63
CA ALA A 136 14.38 12.91 -2.25
C ALA A 136 14.96 11.53 -2.59
N ASN A 137 15.43 11.38 -3.83
CA ASN A 137 16.06 10.17 -4.35
C ASN A 137 15.13 8.93 -4.39
N CYS A 138 13.83 9.07 -4.61
CA CYS A 138 12.95 7.94 -4.92
C CYS A 138 12.75 7.75 -6.43
N ASP A 139 12.42 6.52 -6.82
CA ASP A 139 12.02 6.19 -8.18
C ASP A 139 10.50 6.20 -8.30
N VAL A 140 9.82 5.85 -7.21
CA VAL A 140 8.36 5.84 -7.08
C VAL A 140 7.97 6.43 -5.74
N LEU A 141 7.09 7.43 -5.75
CA LEU A 141 6.31 7.84 -4.58
C LEU A 141 5.03 7.01 -4.55
N LEU A 142 4.70 6.44 -3.40
CA LEU A 142 3.40 5.82 -3.12
C LEU A 142 2.73 6.56 -1.96
N THR A 143 1.50 7.02 -2.17
CA THR A 143 0.69 7.69 -1.13
C THR A 143 -0.76 7.20 -1.14
N GLN A 144 -1.51 7.45 -0.05
CA GLN A 144 -2.89 7.04 0.13
C GLN A 144 -3.71 8.22 0.71
N LEU A 145 -5.00 8.00 0.97
CA LEU A 145 -5.94 9.03 1.42
C LEU A 145 -6.30 8.92 2.93
N GLU A 146 -5.51 8.20 3.73
CA GLU A 146 -5.62 8.17 5.20
C GLU A 146 -4.82 9.29 5.91
N ILE A 147 -4.19 10.15 5.13
CA ILE A 147 -3.48 11.36 5.59
C ILE A 147 -4.12 12.58 4.94
N PRO A 148 -3.83 13.80 5.41
CA PRO A 148 -4.36 14.99 4.78
C PRO A 148 -4.01 15.05 3.28
N VAL A 149 -5.01 15.30 2.42
CA VAL A 149 -4.81 15.38 0.96
C VAL A 149 -3.77 16.43 0.60
N ALA A 150 -3.70 17.53 1.35
CA ALA A 150 -2.66 18.57 1.15
C ALA A 150 -1.24 18.01 1.35
N THR A 151 -1.05 17.07 2.28
CA THR A 151 0.24 16.41 2.51
C THR A 151 0.57 15.47 1.37
N ALA A 152 -0.39 14.65 0.93
CA ALA A 152 -0.22 13.77 -0.23
C ALA A 152 0.11 14.57 -1.50
N LEU A 153 -0.59 15.67 -1.74
CA LEU A 153 -0.34 16.59 -2.86
C LEU A 153 1.06 17.22 -2.82
N ALA A 154 1.49 17.67 -1.64
CA ALA A 154 2.83 18.25 -1.50
C ALA A 154 3.94 17.23 -1.75
N ALA A 155 3.77 15.98 -1.26
CA ALA A 155 4.67 14.89 -1.57
C ALA A 155 4.69 14.55 -3.07
N ALA A 156 3.52 14.51 -3.71
CA ALA A 156 3.37 14.25 -5.13
C ALA A 156 4.06 15.32 -6.00
N ARG A 157 3.90 16.61 -5.66
CA ARG A 157 4.61 17.70 -6.35
C ARG A 157 6.13 17.62 -6.19
N ALA A 158 6.61 17.24 -5.00
CA ALA A 158 8.05 17.06 -4.77
C ALA A 158 8.60 15.85 -5.54
N ALA A 159 7.86 14.74 -5.63
CA ALA A 159 8.22 13.56 -6.41
C ALA A 159 8.26 13.87 -7.91
N GLN A 160 7.25 14.57 -8.44
CA GLN A 160 7.20 15.02 -9.82
C GLN A 160 8.40 15.93 -10.15
N SER A 161 8.78 16.84 -9.26
CA SER A 161 9.94 17.72 -9.44
C SER A 161 11.28 16.94 -9.43
N ALA A 162 11.29 15.74 -8.86
CA ALA A 162 12.45 14.83 -8.82
C ALA A 162 12.40 13.74 -9.90
N ASP A 163 11.48 13.84 -10.88
CA ASP A 163 11.25 12.88 -11.98
C ASP A 163 10.91 11.46 -11.49
N ALA A 164 10.33 11.36 -10.29
CA ALA A 164 9.82 10.11 -9.74
C ALA A 164 8.38 9.86 -10.18
N VAL A 165 8.01 8.59 -10.35
CA VAL A 165 6.62 8.20 -10.64
C VAL A 165 5.73 8.51 -9.43
N VAL A 166 4.65 9.24 -9.65
CA VAL A 166 3.63 9.55 -8.63
C VAL A 166 2.54 8.48 -8.67
N MET A 167 2.53 7.62 -7.66
CA MET A 167 1.53 6.55 -7.51
C MET A 167 0.62 6.85 -6.32
N VAL A 168 -0.70 6.85 -6.56
CA VAL A 168 -1.72 7.12 -5.54
C VAL A 168 -2.63 5.89 -5.39
N ASN A 169 -2.72 5.35 -4.19
CA ASN A 169 -3.81 4.45 -3.83
C ASN A 169 -5.00 5.28 -3.36
N ALA A 170 -6.08 5.31 -4.14
CA ALA A 170 -7.26 6.14 -3.93
C ALA A 170 -8.15 5.66 -2.76
N SER A 171 -7.56 5.09 -1.74
CA SER A 171 -8.20 4.51 -0.56
C SER A 171 -7.88 5.30 0.71
N PRO A 172 -8.85 5.52 1.62
CA PRO A 172 -10.27 5.15 1.51
C PRO A 172 -11.07 6.09 0.61
N ALA A 173 -12.22 5.59 0.12
CA ALA A 173 -13.23 6.40 -0.53
C ALA A 173 -13.84 7.47 0.41
N GLY A 174 -14.63 8.39 -0.17
CA GLY A 174 -15.36 9.41 0.62
C GLY A 174 -14.61 10.72 0.82
N GLN A 175 -13.48 10.92 0.17
CA GLN A 175 -12.83 12.22 0.10
C GLN A 175 -13.65 13.15 -0.82
N ASP A 176 -13.68 14.46 -0.46
CA ASP A 176 -14.29 15.44 -1.34
C ASP A 176 -13.56 15.49 -2.69
N ARG A 177 -14.33 15.27 -3.76
CA ARG A 177 -13.81 15.17 -5.13
C ARG A 177 -13.06 16.43 -5.56
N SER A 178 -13.47 17.61 -5.08
CA SER A 178 -12.81 18.87 -5.40
C SER A 178 -11.43 18.94 -4.75
N SER A 179 -11.26 18.39 -3.56
CA SER A 179 -9.97 18.35 -2.86
C SER A 179 -8.94 17.43 -3.53
N LEU A 180 -9.41 16.47 -4.32
CA LEU A 180 -8.55 15.51 -5.02
C LEU A 180 -8.10 15.99 -6.41
N GLN A 181 -8.69 17.08 -6.96
CA GLN A 181 -8.43 17.51 -8.36
C GLN A 181 -6.95 17.77 -8.64
N ASP A 182 -6.27 18.51 -7.77
CA ASP A 182 -4.86 18.84 -7.94
C ASP A 182 -3.98 17.57 -7.86
N LEU A 183 -4.29 16.66 -6.94
CA LEU A 183 -3.57 15.40 -6.80
C LEU A 183 -3.81 14.50 -8.03
N ALA A 184 -5.04 14.44 -8.52
CA ALA A 184 -5.41 13.66 -9.70
C ALA A 184 -4.73 14.19 -10.97
N ALA A 185 -4.51 15.49 -11.07
CA ALA A 185 -3.85 16.11 -12.21
C ALA A 185 -2.37 15.75 -12.35
N ILE A 186 -1.71 15.32 -11.27
CA ILE A 186 -0.28 15.00 -11.24
C ILE A 186 0.03 13.54 -10.94
N ALA A 187 -0.99 12.71 -10.66
CA ALA A 187 -0.83 11.29 -10.45
C ALA A 187 -0.56 10.56 -11.79
N ASP A 188 0.58 9.87 -11.89
CA ASP A 188 0.90 9.04 -13.05
C ASP A 188 0.13 7.73 -13.01
N VAL A 189 0.07 7.11 -11.82
CA VAL A 189 -0.57 5.81 -11.57
C VAL A 189 -1.58 5.96 -10.44
N VAL A 190 -2.79 5.51 -10.67
CA VAL A 190 -3.82 5.43 -9.61
C VAL A 190 -4.24 4.00 -9.42
N ILE A 191 -4.25 3.56 -8.17
CA ILE A 191 -4.74 2.25 -7.72
C ILE A 191 -6.04 2.48 -6.96
N ALA A 192 -7.11 1.80 -7.34
CA ALA A 192 -8.41 1.91 -6.72
C ALA A 192 -9.16 0.57 -6.78
N ASN A 193 -10.09 0.32 -5.88
CA ASN A 193 -11.11 -0.71 -6.12
C ASN A 193 -12.24 -0.17 -7.03
N GLU A 194 -13.19 -1.02 -7.42
CA GLU A 194 -14.29 -0.62 -8.32
C GLU A 194 -15.15 0.54 -7.75
N HIS A 195 -15.28 0.64 -6.42
CA HIS A 195 -16.01 1.71 -5.77
C HIS A 195 -15.18 3.01 -5.74
N GLU A 196 -13.94 2.95 -5.30
CA GLU A 196 -13.01 4.09 -5.23
C GLU A 196 -12.74 4.69 -6.62
N ALA A 197 -12.72 3.86 -7.66
CA ALA A 197 -12.50 4.30 -9.04
C ALA A 197 -13.58 5.26 -9.54
N ASN A 198 -14.84 5.14 -9.05
CA ASN A 198 -15.93 6.02 -9.40
C ASN A 198 -15.78 7.43 -8.77
N ASP A 199 -15.12 7.50 -7.63
CA ASP A 199 -14.93 8.76 -6.89
C ASP A 199 -13.70 9.53 -7.37
N TRP A 200 -12.79 8.91 -8.14
CA TRP A 200 -11.59 9.57 -8.63
C TRP A 200 -11.93 10.67 -9.66
N PRO A 201 -11.36 11.90 -9.54
CA PRO A 201 -11.83 13.06 -10.31
C PRO A 201 -11.61 12.98 -11.82
N SER A 202 -10.49 12.42 -12.26
CA SER A 202 -10.10 12.40 -13.68
C SER A 202 -9.28 11.15 -14.01
N PRO A 203 -9.38 10.60 -15.23
CA PRO A 203 -8.58 9.45 -15.65
C PRO A 203 -7.09 9.76 -15.57
N PRO A 204 -6.28 8.95 -14.82
CA PRO A 204 -4.83 9.09 -14.82
C PRO A 204 -4.20 8.48 -16.07
N THR A 205 -2.90 8.70 -16.28
CA THR A 205 -2.14 8.04 -17.35
C THR A 205 -2.20 6.51 -17.25
N HIS A 206 -2.17 6.00 -16.02
CA HIS A 206 -2.26 4.57 -15.73
C HIS A 206 -3.26 4.33 -14.60
N PHE A 207 -4.41 3.77 -14.91
CA PHE A 207 -5.43 3.43 -13.93
C PHE A 207 -5.43 1.93 -13.69
N VAL A 208 -5.22 1.51 -12.45
CA VAL A 208 -5.19 0.12 -12.00
C VAL A 208 -6.37 -0.11 -11.06
N ILE A 209 -7.37 -0.83 -11.52
CA ILE A 209 -8.60 -1.10 -10.77
C ILE A 209 -8.51 -2.53 -10.24
N THR A 210 -8.47 -2.69 -8.91
CA THR A 210 -8.48 -4.00 -8.26
C THR A 210 -9.87 -4.61 -8.30
N LEU A 211 -9.97 -5.90 -8.66
CA LEU A 211 -11.20 -6.64 -8.87
C LEU A 211 -11.36 -7.81 -7.88
N GLY A 212 -10.70 -7.72 -6.73
CA GLY A 212 -10.67 -8.78 -5.72
C GLY A 212 -10.09 -10.07 -6.29
N VAL A 213 -10.81 -11.19 -6.15
CA VAL A 213 -10.39 -12.51 -6.63
C VAL A 213 -10.17 -12.59 -8.13
N ARG A 214 -10.74 -11.67 -8.91
CA ARG A 214 -10.54 -11.59 -10.36
C ARG A 214 -9.19 -10.98 -10.75
N GLY A 215 -8.46 -10.37 -9.81
CA GLY A 215 -7.17 -9.72 -10.07
C GLY A 215 -7.30 -8.21 -10.25
N ALA A 216 -6.84 -7.66 -11.37
CA ALA A 216 -6.88 -6.22 -11.64
C ALA A 216 -7.14 -5.93 -13.11
N ARG A 217 -7.83 -4.80 -13.37
CA ARG A 217 -7.99 -4.19 -14.69
C ARG A 217 -7.05 -3.01 -14.80
N TYR A 218 -6.34 -2.96 -15.89
CA TYR A 218 -5.55 -1.80 -16.29
C TYR A 218 -6.27 -1.02 -17.38
N VAL A 219 -6.25 0.31 -17.25
CA VAL A 219 -6.73 1.26 -18.25
C VAL A 219 -5.67 2.35 -18.41
N GLY A 220 -5.15 2.55 -19.60
CA GLY A 220 -4.13 3.57 -19.80
C GLY A 220 -3.50 3.54 -21.17
N ALA A 221 -2.29 4.12 -21.29
CA ALA A 221 -1.56 4.27 -22.54
C ALA A 221 -1.29 2.95 -23.28
N ASP A 222 -1.24 1.81 -22.56
CA ASP A 222 -1.02 0.48 -23.14
C ASP A 222 -2.34 -0.22 -23.55
N GLY A 223 -3.48 0.47 -23.47
CA GLY A 223 -4.81 -0.07 -23.75
C GLY A 223 -5.60 -0.44 -22.51
N VAL A 224 -6.57 -1.34 -22.67
CA VAL A 224 -7.43 -1.85 -21.59
C VAL A 224 -7.30 -3.37 -21.56
N PHE A 225 -6.91 -3.92 -20.40
CA PHE A 225 -6.79 -5.38 -20.22
C PHE A 225 -6.93 -5.77 -18.74
N GLU A 226 -7.24 -7.03 -18.49
CA GLU A 226 -7.31 -7.61 -17.17
C GLU A 226 -6.12 -8.54 -16.91
N VAL A 227 -5.62 -8.52 -15.67
CA VAL A 227 -4.56 -9.40 -15.18
C VAL A 227 -5.17 -10.28 -14.09
N PRO A 228 -5.33 -11.58 -14.31
CA PRO A 228 -5.95 -12.46 -13.34
C PRO A 228 -5.06 -12.65 -12.12
N ALA A 229 -5.67 -12.78 -10.94
CA ALA A 229 -4.99 -13.23 -9.73
C ALA A 229 -4.87 -14.78 -9.75
N PRO A 230 -3.84 -15.34 -9.09
CA PRO A 230 -3.80 -16.77 -8.80
C PRO A 230 -5.02 -17.20 -7.98
N THR A 231 -5.59 -18.36 -8.30
CA THR A 231 -6.69 -18.93 -7.52
C THR A 231 -6.15 -19.48 -6.20
N VAL A 232 -6.68 -18.95 -5.11
CA VAL A 232 -6.35 -19.36 -3.72
C VAL A 232 -7.61 -19.49 -2.90
N THR A 233 -7.56 -20.22 -1.79
CA THR A 233 -8.63 -20.23 -0.79
C THR A 233 -8.23 -19.26 0.31
N PRO A 234 -8.88 -18.08 0.42
CA PRO A 234 -8.48 -17.04 1.37
C PRO A 234 -8.78 -17.45 2.81
N VAL A 235 -7.88 -17.08 3.71
CA VAL A 235 -8.08 -17.13 5.18
C VAL A 235 -8.55 -15.76 5.68
N ASP A 236 -7.91 -14.68 5.18
CA ASP A 236 -8.21 -13.31 5.55
C ASP A 236 -7.89 -12.40 4.35
N THR A 237 -8.82 -11.51 3.99
CA THR A 237 -8.65 -10.60 2.86
C THR A 237 -8.16 -9.21 3.28
N ALA A 238 -8.03 -8.95 4.59
CA ALA A 238 -7.54 -7.67 5.10
C ALA A 238 -6.12 -7.39 4.59
N GLY A 239 -5.88 -6.16 4.16
CA GLY A 239 -4.56 -5.71 3.69
C GLY A 239 -4.12 -6.23 2.32
N ALA A 240 -4.89 -7.10 1.65
CA ALA A 240 -4.54 -7.60 0.30
C ALA A 240 -4.36 -6.46 -0.72
N GLY A 241 -5.18 -5.41 -0.63
CA GLY A 241 -5.05 -4.19 -1.43
C GLY A 241 -3.78 -3.40 -1.13
N ASP A 242 -3.36 -3.33 0.14
CA ASP A 242 -2.11 -2.67 0.53
C ASP A 242 -0.90 -3.45 0.02
N VAL A 243 -0.95 -4.79 0.14
CA VAL A 243 0.10 -5.67 -0.41
C VAL A 243 0.19 -5.52 -1.93
N PHE A 244 -0.96 -5.51 -2.61
CA PHE A 244 -1.00 -5.24 -4.06
C PHE A 244 -0.32 -3.91 -4.39
N ALA A 245 -0.70 -2.81 -3.73
CA ALA A 245 -0.17 -1.47 -4.00
C ALA A 245 1.34 -1.37 -3.72
N GLY A 246 1.81 -1.89 -2.58
CA GLY A 246 3.23 -1.88 -2.23
C GLY A 246 4.09 -2.68 -3.22
N VAL A 247 3.62 -3.89 -3.60
CA VAL A 247 4.32 -4.72 -4.58
C VAL A 247 4.28 -4.10 -5.98
N LEU A 248 3.19 -3.45 -6.36
CA LEU A 248 3.11 -2.72 -7.62
C LEU A 248 4.15 -1.60 -7.66
N ALA A 249 4.23 -0.78 -6.61
CA ALA A 249 5.21 0.31 -6.51
C ALA A 249 6.66 -0.21 -6.57
N ALA A 250 6.96 -1.31 -5.89
CA ALA A 250 8.27 -1.95 -5.91
C ALA A 250 8.69 -2.50 -7.27
N ASN A 251 7.74 -2.72 -8.20
CA ASN A 251 8.00 -3.33 -9.49
C ASN A 251 7.62 -2.44 -10.67
N TRP A 252 7.04 -1.26 -10.41
CA TRP A 252 6.69 -0.33 -11.46
C TRP A 252 7.93 0.20 -12.16
N PRO A 253 7.96 0.22 -13.50
CA PRO A 253 9.12 0.73 -14.22
C PRO A 253 9.30 2.23 -14.01
N ARG A 254 10.54 2.69 -14.07
CA ARG A 254 10.85 4.12 -14.16
C ARG A 254 10.36 4.68 -15.50
N ASN A 255 10.07 5.97 -15.55
CA ASN A 255 9.70 6.62 -16.80
C ASN A 255 10.86 6.56 -17.83
N PRO A 256 10.56 6.27 -19.11
CA PRO A 256 9.23 6.04 -19.71
C PRO A 256 8.68 4.61 -19.57
N GLY A 257 9.43 3.61 -19.08
CA GLY A 257 8.99 2.22 -18.92
C GLY A 257 8.31 1.58 -20.15
N SER A 258 8.35 0.28 -20.27
CA SER A 258 7.71 -0.44 -21.37
C SER A 258 6.37 -1.09 -20.95
N PRO A 259 5.44 -1.34 -21.89
CA PRO A 259 4.21 -2.11 -21.62
C PRO A 259 4.47 -3.47 -20.99
N ALA A 260 5.53 -4.16 -21.42
CA ALA A 260 5.90 -5.47 -20.89
C ALA A 260 6.36 -5.41 -19.41
N GLU A 261 7.05 -4.35 -19.03
CA GLU A 261 7.46 -4.12 -17.64
C GLU A 261 6.26 -3.81 -16.75
N ARG A 262 5.34 -2.96 -17.21
CA ARG A 262 4.09 -2.66 -16.49
C ARG A 262 3.22 -3.89 -16.31
N LEU A 263 3.05 -4.71 -17.36
CA LEU A 263 2.32 -5.98 -17.28
C LEU A 263 2.98 -6.94 -16.28
N ARG A 264 4.31 -7.00 -16.25
CA ARG A 264 5.05 -7.83 -15.27
C ARG A 264 4.82 -7.34 -13.83
N ALA A 265 4.85 -6.02 -13.61
CA ALA A 265 4.56 -5.42 -12.31
C ALA A 265 3.13 -5.74 -11.84
N LEU A 266 2.14 -5.60 -12.72
CA LEU A 266 0.75 -5.95 -12.43
C LEU A 266 0.57 -7.43 -12.07
N ARG A 267 1.21 -8.35 -12.82
CA ARG A 267 1.17 -9.80 -12.51
C ARG A 267 1.76 -10.10 -11.14
N ARG A 268 2.87 -9.45 -10.77
CA ARG A 268 3.49 -9.58 -9.45
C ARG A 268 2.57 -9.06 -8.35
N ALA A 269 1.94 -7.91 -8.56
CA ALA A 269 1.01 -7.31 -7.61
C ALA A 269 -0.24 -8.18 -7.39
N CYS A 270 -0.85 -8.72 -8.46
CA CYS A 270 -1.97 -9.66 -8.37
C CYS A 270 -1.60 -10.93 -7.62
N ALA A 271 -0.41 -11.50 -7.90
CA ALA A 271 0.06 -12.69 -7.20
C ALA A 271 0.31 -12.40 -5.70
N ALA A 272 0.90 -11.27 -5.38
CA ALA A 272 1.18 -10.88 -4.01
C ALA A 272 -0.10 -10.62 -3.21
N GLY A 273 -1.08 -9.91 -3.80
CA GLY A 273 -2.38 -9.69 -3.16
C GLY A 273 -3.11 -11.00 -2.88
N ALA A 274 -3.08 -11.97 -3.81
CA ALA A 274 -3.67 -13.28 -3.59
C ALA A 274 -2.94 -14.06 -2.48
N LEU A 275 -1.61 -14.09 -2.48
CA LEU A 275 -0.82 -14.76 -1.44
C LEU A 275 -1.03 -14.15 -0.05
N ALA A 276 -1.22 -12.83 0.03
CA ALA A 276 -1.48 -12.14 1.29
C ALA A 276 -2.74 -12.67 1.97
N THR A 277 -3.74 -13.08 1.21
CA THR A 277 -5.00 -13.61 1.77
C THR A 277 -4.87 -14.98 2.44
N LEU A 278 -3.74 -15.66 2.31
CA LEU A 278 -3.49 -16.97 2.94
C LEU A 278 -3.05 -16.86 4.40
N VAL A 279 -2.80 -15.66 4.90
CA VAL A 279 -2.31 -15.39 6.26
C VAL A 279 -3.21 -14.35 6.91
N SER A 280 -3.57 -14.54 8.18
CA SER A 280 -4.34 -13.54 8.93
C SER A 280 -3.50 -12.30 9.23
N GLY A 281 -4.12 -11.12 9.14
CA GLY A 281 -3.53 -9.83 9.47
C GLY A 281 -3.08 -9.02 8.25
N ALA A 282 -3.35 -7.72 8.30
CA ALA A 282 -3.22 -6.83 7.14
C ALA A 282 -1.78 -6.61 6.65
N GLY A 283 -0.81 -6.41 7.55
CA GLY A 283 0.58 -6.10 7.18
C GLY A 283 1.48 -7.34 7.13
N ASP A 284 1.22 -8.31 8.02
CA ASP A 284 2.06 -9.49 8.16
C ASP A 284 1.91 -10.50 7.02
N GLY A 285 0.78 -10.45 6.29
CA GLY A 285 0.50 -11.29 5.13
C GLY A 285 1.33 -10.96 3.87
N ALA A 286 2.09 -9.88 3.85
CA ALA A 286 2.88 -9.49 2.67
C ALA A 286 3.96 -10.54 2.33
N PRO A 287 3.92 -11.17 1.14
CA PRO A 287 4.87 -12.21 0.75
C PRO A 287 6.24 -11.63 0.38
N ALA A 288 7.30 -12.41 0.58
CA ALA A 288 8.62 -12.09 0.06
C ALA A 288 8.69 -12.26 -1.47
N ALA A 289 9.63 -11.56 -2.12
CA ALA A 289 9.82 -11.62 -3.57
C ALA A 289 9.93 -13.05 -4.12
N ALA A 290 10.63 -13.94 -3.43
CA ALA A 290 10.79 -15.34 -3.83
C ALA A 290 9.45 -16.12 -3.87
N ALA A 291 8.54 -15.84 -2.92
CA ALA A 291 7.21 -16.46 -2.89
C ALA A 291 6.34 -15.97 -4.05
N ILE A 292 6.39 -14.66 -4.36
CA ILE A 292 5.71 -14.08 -5.52
C ILE A 292 6.19 -14.74 -6.81
N ASP A 293 7.51 -14.89 -6.99
CA ASP A 293 8.10 -15.51 -8.16
C ASP A 293 7.72 -16.99 -8.29
N ALA A 294 7.64 -17.72 -7.17
CA ALA A 294 7.21 -19.12 -7.16
C ALA A 294 5.74 -19.25 -7.60
N ALA A 295 4.84 -18.40 -7.09
CA ALA A 295 3.42 -18.41 -7.47
C ALA A 295 3.24 -18.12 -8.97
N LEU A 296 4.00 -17.17 -9.53
CA LEU A 296 3.95 -16.86 -10.95
C LEU A 296 4.47 -18.00 -11.84
N ARG A 297 5.44 -18.79 -11.38
CA ARG A 297 5.91 -19.98 -12.10
C ARG A 297 4.86 -21.09 -12.11
N ALA A 298 4.24 -21.36 -10.94
CA ALA A 298 3.20 -22.38 -10.81
C ALA A 298 1.99 -22.10 -11.73
N ASN A 299 1.56 -20.84 -11.82
CA ASN A 299 0.43 -20.44 -12.68
C ASN A 299 0.71 -20.65 -14.19
N ARG A 300 1.96 -20.61 -14.64
CA ARG A 300 2.30 -20.86 -16.05
C ARG A 300 2.13 -22.32 -16.45
N HIS A 301 2.28 -23.26 -15.52
CA HIS A 301 2.16 -24.70 -15.77
C HIS A 301 0.70 -25.18 -15.74
N ASN A 302 -0.20 -24.45 -15.07
CA ASN A 302 -1.62 -24.80 -14.98
C ASN A 302 -2.48 -24.18 -16.11
N GLY A 303 -1.92 -23.34 -16.97
CA GLY A 303 -2.60 -22.64 -18.06
C GLY A 303 -2.19 -23.09 -19.46
N SER A 304 -1.45 -24.20 -19.56
CA SER A 304 -1.03 -24.83 -20.85
C SER A 304 -1.79 -26.12 -21.13
#